data_04b203159b40009397af5e1a8f38cea9
#
_entry.id   04b203159b40009397af5e1a8f38cea9
#
_cell.length_a   1.000
_cell.length_b   1.000
_cell.length_c   1.000
_cell.angle_alpha   90.00
_cell.angle_beta   90.00
_cell.angle_gamma   90.00
#
_symmetry.space_group_name_H-M   'P 1'
#
loop_
_entity.id
_entity.type
_entity.pdbx_description
1 polymer ?
#
loop_
_entity_poly.entity_id
_entity_poly.type
_entity_poly.pdbx_seq_one_letter_code
_entity_poly.pdbx_strand_id
1 'polypeptide(L)'
;LRVEKQAVSADGTALVRAGQEIEYTLRVVNVGSSTLRNAVVSDPMLGLQDAAVKPSTLAPGQSGELSVKHTLTQEEIDSLSVYNQASGTATPPRTDTPLEPGTAEVITGLSPPSSLLVAKRHEPLDPERASAAGDTITYYVDVTNNGTRTLVDVTVADPLIDDARHQVGDGT
;
A
#
# COMPACT_ATOMS: atom_id res chain seq x y z
N LEU A 1 -29.67 -5.17 -7.71
CA LEU A 1 -28.85 -4.40 -6.78
C LEU A 1 -27.63 -3.83 -7.50
N ARG A 2 -27.00 -2.83 -6.88
CA ARG A 2 -25.72 -2.26 -7.31
C ARG A 2 -24.77 -2.24 -6.12
N VAL A 3 -23.52 -2.60 -6.36
CA VAL A 3 -22.44 -2.50 -5.38
C VAL A 3 -21.58 -1.30 -5.73
N GLU A 4 -21.18 -0.53 -4.73
CA GLU A 4 -20.27 0.61 -4.86
C GLU A 4 -19.12 0.42 -3.89
N LYS A 5 -17.92 0.85 -4.28
CA LYS A 5 -16.72 0.77 -3.45
C LYS A 5 -15.92 2.07 -3.57
N GLN A 6 -15.52 2.60 -2.44
CA GLN A 6 -14.68 3.78 -2.34
C GLN A 6 -13.48 3.49 -1.44
N ALA A 7 -12.38 4.18 -1.69
CA ALA A 7 -11.16 4.10 -0.90
C ALA A 7 -10.64 5.52 -0.65
N VAL A 8 -10.32 5.81 0.58
CA VAL A 8 -9.71 7.09 1.00
C VAL A 8 -8.58 6.80 1.99
N SER A 9 -7.61 7.71 2.07
CA SER A 9 -6.66 7.67 3.18
C SER A 9 -7.39 7.89 4.50
N ALA A 10 -7.16 7.02 5.48
CA ALA A 10 -7.89 7.05 6.75
C ALA A 10 -7.62 8.32 7.58
N ASP A 11 -6.46 8.95 7.40
CA ASP A 11 -6.05 10.19 8.06
C ASP A 11 -6.07 11.42 7.15
N GLY A 12 -6.50 11.25 5.87
CA GLY A 12 -6.55 12.31 4.87
C GLY A 12 -5.19 12.74 4.32
N THR A 13 -4.11 12.08 4.70
CA THR A 13 -2.76 12.36 4.19
C THR A 13 -2.45 11.56 2.93
N ALA A 14 -1.39 11.94 2.19
CA ALA A 14 -0.93 11.15 1.06
C ALA A 14 -0.43 9.77 1.53
N LEU A 15 -0.76 8.73 0.76
CA LEU A 15 -0.33 7.36 1.01
C LEU A 15 1.07 7.15 0.44
N VAL A 16 2.07 7.19 1.31
CA VAL A 16 3.49 7.27 0.95
C VAL A 16 4.37 6.22 1.62
N ARG A 17 3.87 5.45 2.58
CA ARG A 17 4.66 4.47 3.35
C ARG A 17 3.82 3.32 3.87
N ALA A 18 4.46 2.19 4.11
CA ALA A 18 3.86 1.06 4.81
C ALA A 18 3.38 1.46 6.23
N GLY A 19 2.34 0.79 6.70
CA GLY A 19 1.71 1.08 7.98
C GLY A 19 0.65 2.18 7.96
N GLN A 20 0.53 2.97 6.88
CA GLN A 20 -0.62 3.86 6.69
C GLN A 20 -1.88 3.05 6.36
N GLU A 21 -3.04 3.64 6.64
CA GLU A 21 -4.32 2.96 6.45
C GLU A 21 -5.14 3.57 5.31
N ILE A 22 -5.73 2.70 4.51
CA ILE A 22 -6.82 3.01 3.58
C ILE A 22 -8.13 2.63 4.25
N GLU A 23 -9.10 3.54 4.27
CA GLU A 23 -10.47 3.23 4.65
C GLU A 23 -11.29 2.93 3.39
N TYR A 24 -11.80 1.70 3.33
CA TYR A 24 -12.72 1.25 2.28
C TYR A 24 -14.15 1.35 2.77
N THR A 25 -15.01 1.99 1.97
CA THR A 25 -16.47 1.99 2.15
C THR A 25 -17.10 1.14 1.06
N LEU A 26 -17.77 0.07 1.50
CA LEU A 26 -18.53 -0.86 0.67
C LEU A 26 -20.01 -0.56 0.82
N ARG A 27 -20.72 -0.37 -0.29
CA ARG A 27 -22.12 0.05 -0.29
C ARG A 27 -22.94 -0.83 -1.20
N VAL A 28 -24.05 -1.36 -0.69
CA VAL A 28 -25.04 -2.10 -1.46
C VAL A 28 -26.27 -1.24 -1.63
N VAL A 29 -26.68 -0.99 -2.86
CA VAL A 29 -27.81 -0.15 -3.21
C VAL A 29 -28.91 -1.01 -3.80
N ASN A 30 -30.12 -0.90 -3.28
CA ASN A 30 -31.30 -1.53 -3.87
C ASN A 30 -31.84 -0.66 -5.01
N VAL A 31 -31.50 -0.98 -6.25
CA VAL A 31 -31.99 -0.31 -7.47
C VAL A 31 -33.29 -0.94 -8.02
N GLY A 32 -33.83 -1.93 -7.34
CA GLY A 32 -35.09 -2.59 -7.71
C GLY A 32 -36.32 -1.94 -7.08
N SER A 33 -37.48 -2.56 -7.30
CA SER A 33 -38.78 -2.11 -6.81
C SER A 33 -39.30 -2.86 -5.58
N SER A 34 -38.57 -3.89 -5.12
CA SER A 34 -38.94 -4.71 -3.97
C SER A 34 -37.91 -4.52 -2.84
N THR A 35 -38.37 -4.61 -1.59
CA THR A 35 -37.46 -4.58 -0.43
C THR A 35 -36.54 -5.81 -0.47
N LEU A 36 -35.24 -5.60 -0.36
CA LEU A 36 -34.24 -6.65 -0.21
C LEU A 36 -33.89 -6.85 1.27
N ARG A 37 -33.54 -8.06 1.65
CA ARG A 37 -33.09 -8.42 3.01
C ARG A 37 -31.74 -9.12 2.94
N ASN A 38 -31.07 -9.23 4.10
CA ASN A 38 -29.77 -9.91 4.22
C ASN A 38 -28.74 -9.38 3.20
N ALA A 39 -28.68 -8.06 3.03
CA ALA A 39 -27.66 -7.46 2.18
C ALA A 39 -26.27 -7.64 2.80
N VAL A 40 -25.38 -8.28 2.06
CA VAL A 40 -24.01 -8.63 2.47
C VAL A 40 -23.00 -8.27 1.41
N VAL A 41 -21.73 -8.14 1.82
CA VAL A 41 -20.58 -7.94 0.94
C VAL A 41 -19.48 -8.94 1.27
N SER A 42 -18.72 -9.32 0.24
CA SER A 42 -17.53 -10.15 0.34
C SER A 42 -16.38 -9.45 -0.36
N ASP A 43 -15.22 -9.42 0.31
CA ASP A 43 -14.00 -8.79 -0.16
C ASP A 43 -12.81 -9.60 0.35
N PRO A 44 -12.17 -10.42 -0.50
CA PRO A 44 -11.09 -11.30 -0.08
C PRO A 44 -9.87 -10.56 0.48
N MET A 45 -9.54 -9.39 -0.09
CA MET A 45 -8.40 -8.59 0.36
C MET A 45 -8.63 -8.05 1.78
N LEU A 46 -9.87 -7.69 2.12
CA LEU A 46 -10.24 -7.20 3.45
C LEU A 46 -10.66 -8.32 4.42
N GLY A 47 -10.57 -9.60 3.99
CA GLY A 47 -10.98 -10.76 4.79
C GLY A 47 -12.49 -10.83 5.05
N LEU A 48 -13.30 -10.17 4.23
CA LEU A 48 -14.75 -10.17 4.39
C LEU A 48 -15.39 -11.31 3.60
N GLN A 49 -16.23 -12.09 4.28
CA GLN A 49 -17.07 -13.12 3.69
C GLN A 49 -18.50 -12.93 4.19
N ASP A 50 -19.42 -12.61 3.28
CA ASP A 50 -20.83 -12.37 3.56
C ASP A 50 -21.08 -11.44 4.76
N ALA A 51 -20.26 -10.39 4.84
CA ALA A 51 -20.35 -9.40 5.91
C ALA A 51 -21.57 -8.50 5.72
N ALA A 52 -22.43 -8.42 6.75
CA ALA A 52 -23.65 -7.64 6.67
C ALA A 52 -23.39 -6.14 6.58
N VAL A 53 -23.96 -5.47 5.60
CA VAL A 53 -24.00 -4.00 5.54
C VAL A 53 -25.06 -3.44 6.52
N LYS A 54 -24.97 -2.16 6.84
CA LYS A 54 -25.93 -1.49 7.75
C LYS A 54 -26.64 -0.33 7.04
N PRO A 55 -27.97 -0.33 6.95
CA PRO A 55 -28.86 -1.45 7.28
C PRO A 55 -28.72 -2.62 6.29
N SER A 56 -29.05 -3.84 6.70
CA SER A 56 -29.05 -5.03 5.83
C SER A 56 -30.40 -5.32 5.18
N THR A 57 -31.46 -4.61 5.58
CA THR A 57 -32.75 -4.61 4.89
C THR A 57 -32.90 -3.29 4.14
N LEU A 58 -33.07 -3.38 2.83
CA LEU A 58 -33.03 -2.23 1.91
C LEU A 58 -34.34 -2.09 1.18
N ALA A 59 -35.13 -1.06 1.48
CA ALA A 59 -36.27 -0.68 0.66
C ALA A 59 -35.80 -0.19 -0.72
N PRO A 60 -36.71 -0.10 -1.72
CA PRO A 60 -36.34 0.47 -3.02
C PRO A 60 -35.64 1.84 -2.89
N GLY A 61 -34.50 1.99 -3.54
CA GLY A 61 -33.66 3.19 -3.48
C GLY A 61 -32.77 3.33 -2.24
N GLN A 62 -32.93 2.49 -1.22
CA GLN A 62 -32.08 2.51 -0.03
C GLN A 62 -30.74 1.81 -0.26
N SER A 63 -29.77 2.16 0.56
CA SER A 63 -28.45 1.53 0.62
C SER A 63 -28.07 1.15 2.06
N GLY A 64 -27.22 0.14 2.17
CA GLY A 64 -26.48 -0.21 3.38
C GLY A 64 -24.99 -0.15 3.13
N GLU A 65 -24.24 0.15 4.17
CA GLU A 65 -22.79 0.42 4.10
C GLU A 65 -22.01 -0.39 5.14
N LEU A 66 -20.76 -0.66 4.80
CA LEU A 66 -19.75 -1.23 5.69
C LEU A 66 -18.41 -0.55 5.42
N SER A 67 -17.78 -0.01 6.46
CA SER A 67 -16.43 0.56 6.36
C SER A 67 -15.42 -0.36 7.02
N VAL A 68 -14.28 -0.56 6.38
CA VAL A 68 -13.17 -1.41 6.84
C VAL A 68 -11.85 -0.76 6.49
N LYS A 69 -10.88 -0.82 7.40
CA LYS A 69 -9.54 -0.33 7.20
C LYS A 69 -8.60 -1.43 6.73
N HIS A 70 -7.71 -1.07 5.83
CA HIS A 70 -6.60 -1.88 5.36
C HIS A 70 -5.29 -1.17 5.65
N THR A 71 -4.35 -1.86 6.28
CA THR A 71 -3.01 -1.33 6.55
C THR A 71 -2.09 -1.66 5.38
N LEU A 72 -1.49 -0.64 4.78
CA LEU A 72 -0.58 -0.77 3.65
C LEU A 72 0.67 -1.58 4.02
N THR A 73 1.00 -2.54 3.18
CA THR A 73 2.24 -3.31 3.25
C THR A 73 3.36 -2.63 2.46
N GLN A 74 4.61 -3.05 2.67
CA GLN A 74 5.74 -2.56 1.87
C GLN A 74 5.62 -2.99 0.40
N GLU A 75 5.12 -4.19 0.14
CA GLU A 75 4.90 -4.70 -1.22
C GLU A 75 3.92 -3.82 -2.01
N GLU A 76 2.82 -3.38 -1.37
CA GLU A 76 1.87 -2.46 -1.99
C GLU A 76 2.49 -1.09 -2.25
N ILE A 77 3.32 -0.56 -1.33
CA ILE A 77 4.07 0.69 -1.52
C ILE A 77 4.99 0.57 -2.74
N ASP A 78 5.71 -0.53 -2.89
CA ASP A 78 6.62 -0.77 -4.01
C ASP A 78 5.87 -0.96 -5.33
N SER A 79 4.63 -1.47 -5.28
CA SER A 79 3.72 -1.62 -6.44
C SER A 79 3.07 -0.32 -6.89
N LEU A 80 3.16 0.76 -6.10
CA LEU A 80 2.61 2.11 -6.37
C LEU A 80 1.08 2.20 -6.47
N SER A 81 0.38 1.11 -6.25
CA SER A 81 -1.08 1.08 -6.26
C SER A 81 -1.62 -0.15 -5.54
N VAL A 82 -2.83 -0.01 -5.02
CA VAL A 82 -3.60 -1.12 -4.45
C VAL A 82 -4.86 -1.30 -5.28
N TYR A 83 -5.01 -2.47 -5.89
CA TYR A 83 -6.26 -2.89 -6.54
C TYR A 83 -7.08 -3.69 -5.55
N ASN A 84 -8.36 -3.34 -5.40
CA ASN A 84 -9.25 -4.06 -4.53
C ASN A 84 -10.65 -4.20 -5.14
N GLN A 85 -11.19 -5.42 -5.14
CA GLN A 85 -12.52 -5.76 -5.68
C GLN A 85 -13.38 -6.36 -4.57
N ALA A 86 -14.65 -5.98 -4.55
CA ALA A 86 -15.68 -6.55 -3.69
C ALA A 86 -16.87 -7.04 -4.50
N SER A 87 -17.61 -7.97 -3.94
CA SER A 87 -18.92 -8.39 -4.42
C SER A 87 -19.96 -8.17 -3.33
N GLY A 88 -21.22 -8.12 -3.73
CA GLY A 88 -22.32 -8.00 -2.77
C GLY A 88 -23.60 -8.58 -3.32
N THR A 89 -24.43 -9.12 -2.43
CA THR A 89 -25.71 -9.69 -2.75
C THR A 89 -26.76 -9.37 -1.68
N ALA A 90 -28.01 -9.70 -1.97
CA ALA A 90 -29.12 -9.57 -1.03
C ALA A 90 -30.27 -10.52 -1.46
N THR A 91 -31.16 -10.81 -0.55
CA THR A 91 -32.27 -11.76 -0.80
C THR A 91 -33.58 -11.02 -1.07
N PRO A 92 -34.27 -11.27 -2.20
CA PRO A 92 -35.60 -10.73 -2.49
C PRO A 92 -36.65 -11.27 -1.52
N PRO A 93 -37.85 -10.63 -1.45
CA PRO A 93 -38.96 -11.16 -0.67
C PRO A 93 -39.51 -12.45 -1.26
N ARG A 94 -40.05 -13.30 -0.39
CA ARG A 94 -40.69 -14.59 -0.76
C ARG A 94 -39.80 -15.66 -1.39
N THR A 95 -38.47 -15.50 -1.26
CA THR A 95 -37.47 -16.50 -1.64
C THR A 95 -36.34 -16.49 -0.61
N ASP A 96 -35.63 -17.60 -0.51
CA ASP A 96 -34.41 -17.70 0.28
C ASP A 96 -33.13 -17.73 -0.60
N THR A 97 -33.34 -17.61 -1.93
CA THR A 97 -32.25 -17.54 -2.90
C THR A 97 -31.77 -16.10 -3.05
N PRO A 98 -30.51 -15.79 -2.75
CA PRO A 98 -29.93 -14.48 -3.00
C PRO A 98 -29.94 -14.13 -4.50
N LEU A 99 -29.89 -12.83 -4.79
CA LEU A 99 -29.64 -12.34 -6.14
C LEU A 99 -28.21 -12.71 -6.60
N GLU A 100 -28.00 -12.75 -7.91
CA GLU A 100 -26.64 -12.80 -8.46
C GLU A 100 -25.81 -11.64 -7.90
N PRO A 101 -24.57 -11.91 -7.46
CA PRO A 101 -23.71 -10.87 -6.88
C PRO A 101 -23.40 -9.75 -7.87
N GLY A 102 -23.55 -8.52 -7.43
CA GLY A 102 -22.93 -7.37 -8.10
C GLY A 102 -21.49 -7.22 -7.65
N THR A 103 -20.65 -6.58 -8.46
CA THR A 103 -19.24 -6.32 -8.16
C THR A 103 -18.92 -4.82 -8.21
N ALA A 104 -17.90 -4.41 -7.46
CA ALA A 104 -17.31 -3.08 -7.53
C ALA A 104 -15.80 -3.19 -7.25
N GLU A 105 -15.02 -2.35 -7.89
CA GLU A 105 -13.57 -2.30 -7.77
C GLU A 105 -13.07 -0.87 -7.58
N VAL A 106 -11.90 -0.74 -7.01
CA VAL A 106 -11.20 0.53 -6.86
C VAL A 106 -9.69 0.32 -6.96
N ILE A 107 -9.02 1.23 -7.64
CA ILE A 107 -7.56 1.33 -7.67
C ILE A 107 -7.16 2.56 -6.85
N THR A 108 -6.38 2.35 -5.81
CA THR A 108 -5.84 3.42 -4.97
C THR A 108 -4.38 3.66 -5.36
N GLY A 109 -4.07 4.83 -5.92
CA GLY A 109 -2.71 5.23 -6.25
C GLY A 109 -1.90 5.58 -5.00
N LEU A 110 -0.64 5.20 -4.98
CA LEU A 110 0.32 5.50 -3.92
C LEU A 110 1.43 6.39 -4.48
N SER A 111 2.00 7.25 -3.64
CA SER A 111 3.03 8.23 -4.06
C SER A 111 4.25 8.22 -3.14
N PRO A 112 4.88 7.06 -2.91
CA PRO A 112 6.04 6.95 -2.04
C PRO A 112 7.25 7.68 -2.62
N PRO A 113 7.98 8.48 -1.83
CA PRO A 113 9.22 9.09 -2.28
C PRO A 113 10.31 8.02 -2.42
N SER A 114 11.12 8.16 -3.48
CA SER A 114 12.39 7.45 -3.64
C SER A 114 13.53 8.44 -3.37
N SER A 115 14.41 8.12 -2.43
CA SER A 115 15.51 8.99 -2.04
C SER A 115 16.71 8.19 -1.56
N LEU A 116 17.89 8.58 -1.97
CA LEU A 116 19.15 7.98 -1.56
C LEU A 116 20.04 9.06 -0.98
N LEU A 117 20.55 8.83 0.23
CA LEU A 117 21.55 9.67 0.85
C LEU A 117 22.90 8.95 0.75
N VAL A 118 23.92 9.67 0.26
CA VAL A 118 25.30 9.18 0.17
C VAL A 118 26.20 10.08 0.96
N ALA A 119 26.98 9.51 1.87
CA ALA A 119 28.00 10.20 2.65
C ALA A 119 29.36 9.51 2.47
N LYS A 120 30.40 10.28 2.16
CA LYS A 120 31.77 9.78 2.04
C LYS A 120 32.62 10.39 3.13
N ARG A 121 33.39 9.57 3.84
CA ARG A 121 34.34 9.95 4.87
C ARG A 121 35.65 9.16 4.73
N HIS A 122 36.72 9.64 5.28
CA HIS A 122 37.96 8.88 5.42
C HIS A 122 38.33 8.70 6.90
N GLU A 123 39.18 7.71 7.19
CA GLU A 123 39.78 7.60 8.53
C GLU A 123 40.50 8.88 8.89
N PRO A 124 40.47 9.30 10.18
CA PRO A 124 41.30 10.39 10.64
C PRO A 124 42.79 10.15 10.29
N LEU A 125 43.40 11.08 9.60
CA LEU A 125 44.84 11.03 9.37
C LEU A 125 45.52 11.30 10.71
N ASP A 126 46.56 10.50 11.04
CA ASP A 126 47.38 10.74 12.22
C ASP A 126 48.09 12.09 12.11
N PRO A 127 47.75 13.07 12.96
CA PRO A 127 48.35 14.41 12.87
C PRO A 127 49.85 14.45 13.17
N GLU A 128 50.38 13.40 13.84
CA GLU A 128 51.80 13.27 14.18
C GLU A 128 52.60 12.56 13.08
N ARG A 129 51.91 11.96 12.13
CA ARG A 129 52.50 11.24 11.01
C ARG A 129 52.35 12.04 9.71
N ALA A 130 53.44 12.56 9.18
CA ALA A 130 53.41 13.16 7.87
C ALA A 130 53.03 12.11 6.82
N SER A 131 51.96 12.37 6.06
CA SER A 131 51.56 11.52 4.95
C SER A 131 52.61 11.57 3.86
N ALA A 132 53.09 10.38 3.42
CA ALA A 132 54.08 10.22 2.38
C ALA A 132 53.45 9.54 1.13
N ALA A 133 54.11 9.71 -0.01
CA ALA A 133 53.75 8.98 -1.21
C ALA A 133 53.81 7.45 -0.95
N GLY A 134 52.73 6.74 -1.21
CA GLY A 134 52.58 5.30 -0.92
C GLY A 134 51.81 5.00 0.33
N ASP A 135 51.41 5.98 1.14
CA ASP A 135 50.52 5.78 2.27
C ASP A 135 49.07 5.46 1.77
N THR A 136 48.40 4.58 2.50
CA THR A 136 47.02 4.21 2.20
C THR A 136 46.05 5.10 2.94
N ILE A 137 45.03 5.62 2.27
CA ILE A 137 43.90 6.32 2.88
C ILE A 137 42.67 5.42 2.75
N THR A 138 42.04 5.08 3.88
CA THR A 138 40.80 4.32 3.90
C THR A 138 39.61 5.27 3.81
N TYR A 139 38.76 5.07 2.82
CA TYR A 139 37.50 5.78 2.65
C TYR A 139 36.34 4.87 3.01
N TYR A 140 35.33 5.46 3.62
CA TYR A 140 34.04 4.86 3.88
C TYR A 140 32.98 5.59 3.08
N VAL A 141 32.10 4.84 2.44
CA VAL A 141 30.94 5.38 1.71
C VAL A 141 29.70 4.77 2.35
N ASP A 142 28.95 5.62 3.05
CA ASP A 142 27.70 5.24 3.68
C ASP A 142 26.57 5.58 2.71
N VAL A 143 25.73 4.59 2.39
CA VAL A 143 24.58 4.74 1.50
C VAL A 143 23.33 4.39 2.28
N THR A 144 22.38 5.32 2.36
CA THR A 144 21.16 5.15 3.13
C THR A 144 19.94 5.39 2.23
N ASN A 145 19.01 4.44 2.22
CA ASN A 145 17.68 4.66 1.64
C ASN A 145 16.92 5.64 2.55
N ASN A 146 16.73 6.85 2.10
CA ASN A 146 16.00 7.90 2.82
C ASN A 146 14.58 8.09 2.27
N GLY A 147 14.15 7.22 1.37
CA GLY A 147 12.78 7.12 0.86
C GLY A 147 11.94 6.10 1.61
N THR A 148 10.78 5.80 1.06
CA THR A 148 9.85 4.78 1.62
C THR A 148 9.63 3.60 0.69
N ARG A 149 10.22 3.66 -0.52
CA ARG A 149 10.26 2.52 -1.46
C ARG A 149 11.49 1.68 -1.21
N THR A 150 11.37 0.39 -1.44
CA THR A 150 12.51 -0.53 -1.52
C THR A 150 13.40 -0.15 -2.72
N LEU A 151 14.70 -0.03 -2.49
CA LEU A 151 15.70 0.18 -3.55
C LEU A 151 16.47 -1.11 -3.75
N VAL A 152 16.60 -1.53 -5.00
CA VAL A 152 17.35 -2.72 -5.41
C VAL A 152 18.53 -2.30 -6.30
N ASP A 153 19.54 -3.15 -6.44
CA ASP A 153 20.71 -2.94 -7.30
C ASP A 153 21.45 -1.61 -7.02
N VAL A 154 21.52 -1.23 -5.74
CA VAL A 154 22.25 -0.03 -5.33
C VAL A 154 23.74 -0.25 -5.52
N THR A 155 24.37 0.58 -6.34
CA THR A 155 25.81 0.52 -6.66
C THR A 155 26.50 1.82 -6.28
N VAL A 156 27.75 1.71 -5.82
CA VAL A 156 28.63 2.85 -5.57
C VAL A 156 29.74 2.84 -6.60
N ALA A 157 29.96 3.98 -7.26
CA ALA A 157 31.11 4.20 -8.14
C ALA A 157 31.91 5.40 -7.65
N ASP A 158 33.22 5.23 -7.50
CA ASP A 158 34.15 6.29 -7.12
C ASP A 158 35.25 6.40 -8.16
N PRO A 159 35.32 7.51 -8.94
CA PRO A 159 36.31 7.65 -10.01
C PRO A 159 37.75 7.72 -9.50
N LEU A 160 37.97 8.01 -8.22
CA LEU A 160 39.31 8.06 -7.62
C LEU A 160 39.82 6.66 -7.25
N ILE A 161 38.96 5.67 -7.14
CA ILE A 161 39.30 4.30 -6.76
C ILE A 161 38.94 3.41 -7.93
N ASP A 162 39.90 3.01 -8.73
CA ASP A 162 39.75 2.38 -10.05
C ASP A 162 38.98 1.04 -10.08
N ASP A 163 38.60 0.47 -8.93
CA ASP A 163 37.98 -0.86 -8.81
C ASP A 163 36.78 -0.94 -7.84
N ALA A 164 36.23 0.18 -7.38
CA ALA A 164 35.19 0.19 -6.37
C ALA A 164 33.77 0.04 -6.97
N ARG A 165 33.47 -1.07 -7.59
CA ARG A 165 32.08 -1.55 -7.73
C ARG A 165 31.78 -2.44 -6.54
N HIS A 166 31.37 -1.85 -5.43
CA HIS A 166 30.88 -2.62 -4.29
C HIS A 166 29.36 -2.69 -4.39
N GLN A 167 28.81 -3.91 -4.45
CA GLN A 167 27.40 -4.12 -4.14
C GLN A 167 27.20 -3.84 -2.66
N VAL A 168 26.31 -2.90 -2.34
CA VAL A 168 25.85 -2.67 -0.98
C VAL A 168 24.92 -3.84 -0.65
N GLY A 169 25.30 -4.67 0.30
CA GLY A 169 24.45 -5.75 0.77
C GLY A 169 23.15 -5.21 1.37
N ASP A 170 22.08 -6.01 1.29
CA ASP A 170 20.80 -5.73 1.93
C ASP A 170 21.03 -5.44 3.41
N GLY A 171 21.01 -4.15 3.75
CA GLY A 171 20.92 -3.73 5.13
C GLY A 171 19.48 -3.97 5.61
N THR A 172 19.27 -5.03 6.39
CA THR A 172 18.05 -5.27 7.16
C THR A 172 17.84 -4.20 8.21
#